data_7ba18c572cab52b0af76a195e69b30ff
#
_entry.id   7ba18c572cab52b0af76a195e69b30ff
#
_cell.length_a   1.000
_cell.length_b   1.000
_cell.length_c   1.000
_cell.angle_alpha   90.00
_cell.angle_beta   90.00
_cell.angle_gamma   90.00
#
_symmetry.space_group_name_H-M   'P 1'
#
loop_
_entity.id
_entity.type
_entity.pdbx_description
1 polymer ?
#
loop_
_entity_poly.entity_id
_entity_poly.type
_entity_poly.pdbx_seq_one_letter_code
_entity_poly.pdbx_strand_id
1 'polypeptide(L)'
;MEPYVPKTVENCFHVYSDGTRLVVLCDTETDYVYMMNQIAVAAYFCHLSILSLEVMRTHFHAIVRGDPGKVEKFRREVKRLIVRRYNRDGLGELVKKSIDIRADRIQDDEELRRKIIYVFRNCTEAGYEFLPEDYPWGPGRVYCHEKKEECRRVGDLDYRDICRMFRTRVKLPADWEYDKNGMLVPASYLDTEYIKNEVFRSPRQFIAFLSVKKKDLAEMEAADARPFLEKKDESRLLKEVEALCRDLYATTVKQLSQGDRLKLAIRLWNEGKTTSIKQLARLTRNNEDVLRTILHVPKKE
;
A
#
# COMPACT_ATOMS: atom_id res chain seq x y z
N MET A 1 9.53 -32.01 22.68
CA MET A 1 9.65 -30.61 22.21
C MET A 1 8.60 -29.82 22.92
N GLU A 2 9.01 -28.86 23.75
CA GLU A 2 8.05 -27.98 24.40
C GLU A 2 7.28 -27.16 23.37
N PRO A 3 5.98 -26.92 23.58
CA PRO A 3 5.21 -26.08 22.66
C PRO A 3 5.80 -24.67 22.63
N TYR A 4 5.90 -24.10 21.44
CA TYR A 4 6.34 -22.72 21.28
C TYR A 4 5.33 -21.78 21.95
N VAL A 5 5.83 -20.90 22.81
CA VAL A 5 5.03 -19.84 23.46
C VAL A 5 5.38 -18.52 22.76
N PRO A 6 4.43 -17.84 22.13
CA PRO A 6 4.67 -16.55 21.50
C PRO A 6 5.22 -15.52 22.51
N LYS A 7 6.23 -14.75 22.09
CA LYS A 7 6.81 -13.69 22.91
C LYS A 7 6.06 -12.39 22.67
N THR A 8 5.73 -11.67 23.73
CA THR A 8 5.17 -10.33 23.61
C THR A 8 6.11 -9.42 22.84
N VAL A 9 5.57 -8.68 21.89
CA VAL A 9 6.29 -7.68 21.10
C VAL A 9 5.90 -6.29 21.55
N GLU A 10 6.89 -5.49 21.91
CA GLU A 10 6.62 -4.14 22.38
C GLU A 10 6.55 -3.14 21.21
N ASN A 11 5.49 -2.32 21.23
CA ASN A 11 5.36 -1.12 20.40
C ASN A 11 5.44 -1.34 18.90
N CYS A 12 4.96 -2.50 18.40
CA CYS A 12 4.77 -2.75 16.97
C CYS A 12 3.31 -2.53 16.57
N PHE A 13 3.11 -1.93 15.39
CA PHE A 13 1.79 -1.58 14.87
C PHE A 13 1.72 -1.84 13.37
N HIS A 14 0.57 -2.35 12.92
CA HIS A 14 0.20 -2.40 11.52
C HIS A 14 -0.60 -1.14 11.18
N VAL A 15 0.00 -0.25 10.39
CA VAL A 15 -0.64 0.98 9.91
C VAL A 15 -1.01 0.79 8.45
N TYR A 16 -2.27 1.00 8.11
CA TYR A 16 -2.75 0.78 6.75
C TYR A 16 -3.92 1.69 6.41
N SER A 17 -4.13 1.92 5.11
CA SER A 17 -5.33 2.58 4.62
C SER A 17 -6.33 1.56 4.10
N ASP A 18 -7.63 1.82 4.34
CA ASP A 18 -8.69 0.99 3.80
C ASP A 18 -8.84 1.25 2.29
N GLY A 19 -8.40 0.29 1.46
CA GLY A 19 -8.56 0.33 0.00
C GLY A 19 -10.00 0.21 -0.49
N THR A 20 -10.97 0.07 0.41
CA THR A 20 -12.39 -0.11 0.07
C THR A 20 -13.13 1.19 -0.21
N ARG A 21 -12.55 2.32 0.21
CA ARG A 21 -13.18 3.63 0.11
C ARG A 21 -12.55 4.52 -0.96
N LEU A 22 -12.60 4.11 -2.23
CA LEU A 22 -12.62 5.04 -3.35
C LEU A 22 -11.38 5.76 -3.82
N VAL A 23 -10.30 5.73 -3.14
CA VAL A 23 -9.18 6.53 -3.54
C VAL A 23 -8.16 5.65 -4.21
N VAL A 24 -7.97 5.85 -5.50
CA VAL A 24 -6.77 5.35 -6.16
C VAL A 24 -5.61 6.17 -5.63
N LEU A 25 -4.79 5.62 -4.75
CA LEU A 25 -3.63 6.32 -4.18
C LEU A 25 -2.55 6.58 -5.22
N CYS A 26 -2.31 5.61 -6.09
CA CYS A 26 -1.25 5.65 -7.09
C CYS A 26 -1.75 5.17 -8.44
N ASP A 27 -1.62 6.00 -9.47
CA ASP A 27 -1.93 5.65 -10.86
C ASP A 27 -0.68 5.55 -11.73
N THR A 28 0.33 6.34 -11.41
CA THR A 28 1.58 6.47 -12.15
C THR A 28 2.76 6.11 -11.25
N GLU A 29 3.88 5.74 -11.84
CA GLU A 29 5.13 5.54 -11.09
C GLU A 29 5.49 6.75 -10.21
N THR A 30 5.25 7.96 -10.70
CA THR A 30 5.48 9.20 -9.93
C THR A 30 4.62 9.25 -8.67
N ASP A 31 3.38 8.72 -8.71
CA ASP A 31 2.52 8.66 -7.53
C ASP A 31 3.07 7.66 -6.50
N TYR A 32 3.56 6.52 -6.98
CA TYR A 32 4.19 5.51 -6.10
C TYR A 32 5.46 6.05 -5.47
N VAL A 33 6.37 6.65 -6.26
CA VAL A 33 7.58 7.33 -5.74
C VAL A 33 7.20 8.36 -4.68
N TYR A 34 6.19 9.19 -4.98
CA TYR A 34 5.70 10.16 -4.01
C TYR A 34 5.21 9.49 -2.72
N MET A 35 4.37 8.47 -2.81
CA MET A 35 3.81 7.81 -1.62
C MET A 35 4.88 7.10 -0.79
N MET A 36 5.80 6.35 -1.42
CA MET A 36 6.92 5.70 -0.74
C MET A 36 7.75 6.74 0.03
N ASN A 37 8.14 7.83 -0.64
CA ASN A 37 8.92 8.90 -0.03
C ASN A 37 8.16 9.57 1.13
N GLN A 38 6.87 9.90 0.94
CA GLN A 38 6.12 10.61 1.98
C GLN A 38 5.89 9.74 3.23
N ILE A 39 5.65 8.45 3.08
CA ILE A 39 5.49 7.54 4.21
C ILE A 39 6.83 7.38 4.95
N ALA A 40 7.94 7.20 4.24
CA ALA A 40 9.27 7.13 4.83
C ALA A 40 9.63 8.41 5.61
N VAL A 41 9.45 9.57 4.98
CA VAL A 41 9.69 10.89 5.62
C VAL A 41 8.80 11.12 6.84
N ALA A 42 7.52 10.73 6.77
CA ALA A 42 6.59 10.88 7.88
C ALA A 42 6.97 9.98 9.06
N ALA A 43 7.41 8.75 8.82
CA ALA A 43 7.89 7.85 9.86
C ALA A 43 9.15 8.40 10.52
N TYR A 44 10.12 8.85 9.73
CA TYR A 44 11.33 9.49 10.25
C TYR A 44 11.00 10.74 11.10
N PHE A 45 10.13 11.61 10.60
CA PHE A 45 9.67 12.81 11.34
C PHE A 45 8.97 12.45 12.66
N CYS A 46 8.29 11.32 12.72
CA CYS A 46 7.63 10.82 13.92
C CYS A 46 8.55 9.96 14.80
N HIS A 47 9.82 9.78 14.45
CA HIS A 47 10.76 8.90 15.14
C HIS A 47 10.24 7.46 15.30
N LEU A 48 9.77 6.90 14.21
CA LEU A 48 9.34 5.50 14.11
C LEU A 48 10.30 4.72 13.21
N SER A 49 10.59 3.48 13.59
CA SER A 49 11.24 2.51 12.70
C SER A 49 10.18 1.88 11.80
N ILE A 50 10.44 1.78 10.50
CA ILE A 50 9.60 1.02 9.56
C ILE A 50 10.21 -0.37 9.41
N LEU A 51 9.42 -1.41 9.71
CA LEU A 51 9.84 -2.80 9.56
C LEU A 51 9.47 -3.35 8.18
N SER A 52 8.33 -2.93 7.65
CA SER A 52 7.86 -3.33 6.32
C SER A 52 6.97 -2.22 5.76
N LEU A 53 7.04 -1.99 4.45
CA LEU A 53 6.21 -1.00 3.75
C LEU A 53 5.87 -1.53 2.37
N GLU A 54 4.59 -1.55 2.04
CA GLU A 54 4.10 -1.80 0.69
C GLU A 54 3.05 -0.76 0.31
N VAL A 55 3.22 -0.18 -0.87
CA VAL A 55 2.27 0.78 -1.45
C VAL A 55 1.59 0.13 -2.62
N MET A 56 0.27 0.05 -2.55
CA MET A 56 -0.59 -0.49 -3.58
C MET A 56 -1.31 0.63 -4.33
N ARG A 57 -1.95 0.30 -5.43
CA ARG A 57 -2.71 1.27 -6.21
C ARG A 57 -3.78 1.99 -5.41
N THR A 58 -4.44 1.31 -4.47
CA THR A 58 -5.60 1.83 -3.73
C THR A 58 -5.36 2.03 -2.24
N HIS A 59 -4.29 1.47 -1.70
CA HIS A 59 -3.99 1.47 -0.28
C HIS A 59 -2.50 1.24 -0.02
N PHE A 60 -2.10 1.37 1.22
CA PHE A 60 -0.76 0.99 1.67
C PHE A 60 -0.83 0.18 2.96
N HIS A 61 0.21 -0.57 3.22
CA HIS A 61 0.48 -1.27 4.47
C HIS A 61 1.87 -0.93 4.97
N ALA A 62 1.99 -0.58 6.25
CA ALA A 62 3.26 -0.35 6.92
C ALA A 62 3.27 -1.06 8.27
N ILE A 63 4.32 -1.80 8.56
CA ILE A 63 4.60 -2.28 9.92
C ILE A 63 5.60 -1.31 10.52
N VAL A 64 5.22 -0.66 11.62
CA VAL A 64 6.06 0.33 12.28
C VAL A 64 6.29 -0.04 13.73
N ARG A 65 7.44 0.39 14.28
CA ARG A 65 7.79 0.21 15.69
C ARG A 65 8.10 1.56 16.32
N GLY A 66 7.51 1.82 17.48
CA GLY A 66 7.74 3.02 18.27
C GLY A 66 6.60 3.34 19.21
N ASP A 67 6.70 4.47 19.91
CA ASP A 67 5.72 4.91 20.90
C ASP A 67 4.31 5.07 20.30
N PRO A 68 3.24 4.62 20.99
CA PRO A 68 1.86 4.72 20.50
C PRO A 68 1.42 6.14 20.12
N GLY A 69 1.84 7.16 20.88
CA GLY A 69 1.52 8.55 20.59
C GLY A 69 2.20 9.04 19.31
N LYS A 70 3.41 8.55 19.03
CA LYS A 70 4.13 8.81 17.77
C LYS A 70 3.47 8.10 16.59
N VAL A 71 2.95 6.89 16.78
CA VAL A 71 2.18 6.16 15.75
C VAL A 71 0.90 6.91 15.40
N GLU A 72 0.19 7.44 16.39
CA GLU A 72 -1.00 8.25 16.14
C GLU A 72 -0.66 9.57 15.40
N LYS A 73 0.47 10.20 15.72
CA LYS A 73 1.00 11.35 14.99
C LYS A 73 1.33 10.97 13.54
N PHE A 74 2.00 9.84 13.32
CA PHE A 74 2.32 9.31 12.00
C PHE A 74 1.07 9.06 11.15
N ARG A 75 0.05 8.41 11.71
CA ARG A 75 -1.24 8.15 11.06
C ARG A 75 -1.89 9.44 10.56
N ARG A 76 -1.93 10.47 11.40
CA ARG A 76 -2.48 11.79 11.04
C ARG A 76 -1.64 12.49 9.97
N GLU A 77 -0.32 12.38 10.07
CA GLU A 77 0.60 13.00 9.11
C GLU A 77 0.47 12.35 7.73
N VAL A 78 0.44 11.01 7.63
CA VAL A 78 0.22 10.31 6.36
C VAL A 78 -1.13 10.69 5.74
N LYS A 79 -2.20 10.76 6.55
CA LYS A 79 -3.51 11.23 6.07
C LYS A 79 -3.41 12.64 5.48
N ARG A 80 -2.76 13.56 6.19
CA ARG A 80 -2.55 14.95 5.75
C ARG A 80 -1.79 15.02 4.41
N LEU A 81 -0.75 14.21 4.26
CA LEU A 81 0.08 14.16 3.04
C LEU A 81 -0.71 13.63 1.84
N ILE A 82 -1.53 12.60 2.02
CA ILE A 82 -2.42 12.06 0.99
C ILE A 82 -3.45 13.12 0.58
N VAL A 83 -4.15 13.74 1.54
CA VAL A 83 -5.12 14.80 1.26
C VAL A 83 -4.46 15.96 0.49
N ARG A 84 -3.27 16.39 0.92
CA ARG A 84 -2.50 17.46 0.24
C ARG A 84 -2.15 17.10 -1.21
N ARG A 85 -1.83 15.83 -1.49
CA ARG A 85 -1.59 15.38 -2.87
C ARG A 85 -2.83 15.56 -3.74
N TYR A 86 -3.98 15.17 -3.21
CA TYR A 86 -5.26 15.24 -3.93
C TYR A 86 -5.85 16.64 -4.03
N ASN A 87 -5.47 17.57 -3.14
CA ASN A 87 -5.87 18.97 -3.25
C ASN A 87 -5.42 19.60 -4.59
N ARG A 88 -4.30 19.15 -5.14
CA ARG A 88 -3.82 19.61 -6.44
C ARG A 88 -4.74 19.23 -7.60
N ASP A 89 -5.44 18.12 -7.44
CA ASP A 89 -6.37 17.56 -8.43
C ASP A 89 -7.83 18.00 -8.12
N GLY A 90 -8.04 18.90 -7.16
CA GLY A 90 -9.38 19.36 -6.72
C GLY A 90 -10.18 18.32 -5.93
N LEU A 91 -9.57 17.19 -5.56
CA LEU A 91 -10.24 16.05 -4.91
C LEU A 91 -9.98 15.94 -3.40
N GLY A 92 -9.27 16.89 -2.80
CA GLY A 92 -8.81 16.80 -1.42
C GLY A 92 -9.91 16.66 -0.38
N GLU A 93 -11.02 17.37 -0.50
CA GLU A 93 -12.14 17.26 0.45
C GLU A 93 -12.86 15.89 0.36
N LEU A 94 -12.98 15.35 -0.86
CA LEU A 94 -13.52 14.00 -1.06
C LEU A 94 -12.61 12.96 -0.39
N VAL A 95 -11.31 13.04 -0.62
CA VAL A 95 -10.30 12.14 -0.06
C VAL A 95 -10.26 12.25 1.45
N LYS A 96 -10.29 13.46 2.01
CA LYS A 96 -10.28 13.70 3.45
C LYS A 96 -11.43 13.00 4.18
N LYS A 97 -12.61 12.93 3.54
CA LYS A 97 -13.80 12.25 4.07
C LYS A 97 -13.75 10.73 3.87
N SER A 98 -13.11 10.29 2.78
CA SER A 98 -13.14 8.87 2.36
C SER A 98 -11.97 8.06 2.89
N ILE A 99 -10.79 8.68 3.10
CA ILE A 99 -9.63 7.93 3.52
C ILE A 99 -9.65 7.68 5.03
N ASP A 100 -9.64 6.41 5.38
CA ASP A 100 -9.44 5.96 6.75
C ASP A 100 -8.05 5.29 6.85
N ILE A 101 -7.24 5.74 7.81
CA ILE A 101 -5.95 5.13 8.12
C ILE A 101 -6.05 4.56 9.51
N ARG A 102 -5.86 3.25 9.63
CA ARG A 102 -5.92 2.51 10.88
C ARG A 102 -4.53 2.17 11.37
N ALA A 103 -4.44 1.93 12.66
CA ALA A 103 -3.22 1.49 13.32
C ALA A 103 -3.60 0.42 14.36
N ASP A 104 -3.35 -0.83 14.04
CA ASP A 104 -3.66 -1.96 14.90
C ASP A 104 -2.38 -2.40 15.62
N ARG A 105 -2.46 -2.53 16.95
CA ARG A 105 -1.33 -2.98 17.76
C ARG A 105 -1.09 -4.46 17.53
N ILE A 106 0.16 -4.83 17.32
CA ILE A 106 0.63 -6.21 17.22
C ILE A 106 1.02 -6.69 18.61
N GLN A 107 0.50 -7.84 19.04
CA GLN A 107 0.60 -8.30 20.42
C GLN A 107 1.86 -9.14 20.67
N ASP A 108 2.21 -9.99 19.73
CA ASP A 108 3.29 -10.95 19.88
C ASP A 108 4.13 -11.14 18.59
N ASP A 109 5.23 -11.87 18.74
CA ASP A 109 6.19 -12.11 17.66
C ASP A 109 5.63 -13.04 16.56
N GLU A 110 4.64 -13.86 16.87
CA GLU A 110 3.97 -14.69 15.86
C GLU A 110 3.05 -13.84 15.00
N GLU A 111 2.25 -12.99 15.62
CA GLU A 111 1.43 -12.01 14.88
C GLU A 111 2.30 -11.07 14.05
N LEU A 112 3.44 -10.61 14.60
CA LEU A 112 4.37 -9.75 13.86
C LEU A 112 4.91 -10.46 12.62
N ARG A 113 5.33 -11.72 12.71
CA ARG A 113 5.76 -12.53 11.56
C ARG A 113 4.65 -12.64 10.52
N ARG A 114 3.43 -12.99 10.95
CA ARG A 114 2.27 -13.09 10.05
C ARG A 114 2.00 -11.78 9.32
N LYS A 115 1.98 -10.66 10.04
CA LYS A 115 1.73 -9.33 9.45
C LYS A 115 2.83 -8.90 8.48
N ILE A 116 4.10 -9.19 8.77
CA ILE A 116 5.21 -8.91 7.84
C ILE A 116 5.03 -9.73 6.56
N ILE A 117 4.78 -11.04 6.66
CA ILE A 117 4.54 -11.90 5.49
C ILE A 117 3.30 -11.47 4.71
N TYR A 118 2.23 -11.07 5.40
CA TYR A 118 1.04 -10.51 4.78
C TYR A 118 1.37 -9.28 3.93
N VAL A 119 2.15 -8.32 4.48
CA VAL A 119 2.56 -7.13 3.74
C VAL A 119 3.40 -7.51 2.52
N PHE A 120 4.31 -8.48 2.63
CA PHE A 120 5.12 -8.95 1.50
C PHE A 120 4.29 -9.58 0.37
N ARG A 121 3.19 -10.24 0.69
CA ARG A 121 2.39 -11.02 -0.27
C ARG A 121 1.20 -10.25 -0.81
N ASN A 122 0.93 -9.09 -0.31
CA ASN A 122 -0.28 -8.35 -0.61
C ASN A 122 -0.38 -8.01 -2.12
N CYS A 123 0.75 -7.69 -2.80
CA CYS A 123 0.77 -7.50 -4.24
C CYS A 123 0.29 -8.74 -5.00
N THR A 124 0.76 -9.93 -4.63
CA THR A 124 0.34 -11.20 -5.27
C THR A 124 -1.13 -11.50 -4.97
N GLU A 125 -1.58 -11.26 -3.74
CA GLU A 125 -2.97 -11.49 -3.34
C GLU A 125 -3.95 -10.51 -3.97
N ALA A 126 -3.48 -9.31 -4.31
CA ALA A 126 -4.24 -8.34 -5.09
C ALA A 126 -4.28 -8.65 -6.60
N GLY A 127 -3.59 -9.71 -7.05
CA GLY A 127 -3.57 -10.14 -8.45
C GLY A 127 -2.60 -9.36 -9.33
N TYR A 128 -1.55 -8.77 -8.75
CA TYR A 128 -0.46 -8.18 -9.55
C TYR A 128 0.42 -9.28 -10.14
N GLU A 129 0.95 -9.06 -11.34
CA GLU A 129 1.85 -9.98 -12.06
C GLU A 129 3.29 -9.97 -11.50
N PHE A 130 3.47 -9.56 -10.26
CA PHE A 130 4.77 -9.52 -9.60
C PHE A 130 4.88 -10.64 -8.56
N LEU A 131 6.06 -11.22 -8.45
CA LEU A 131 6.43 -11.97 -7.26
C LEU A 131 6.62 -10.98 -6.09
N PRO A 132 6.37 -11.39 -4.84
CA PRO A 132 6.54 -10.51 -3.68
C PRO A 132 7.94 -9.87 -3.58
N GLU A 133 8.97 -10.63 -3.97
CA GLU A 133 10.37 -10.19 -4.01
C GLU A 133 10.66 -9.14 -5.07
N ASP A 134 9.88 -9.12 -6.17
CA ASP A 134 10.12 -8.25 -7.33
C ASP A 134 9.24 -7.01 -7.35
N TYR A 135 8.22 -6.95 -6.47
CA TYR A 135 7.30 -5.82 -6.46
C TYR A 135 8.03 -4.51 -6.14
N PRO A 136 8.04 -3.51 -7.07
CA PRO A 136 8.90 -2.33 -6.93
C PRO A 136 8.56 -1.45 -5.71
N TRP A 137 7.32 -1.48 -5.27
CA TRP A 137 6.77 -0.63 -4.21
C TRP A 137 6.52 -1.41 -2.91
N GLY A 138 7.18 -2.55 -2.78
CA GLY A 138 7.12 -3.45 -1.64
C GLY A 138 8.47 -3.63 -0.95
N PRO A 139 8.48 -4.34 0.17
CA PRO A 139 9.69 -4.57 0.95
C PRO A 139 10.58 -5.68 0.36
N GLY A 140 10.06 -6.50 -0.57
CA GLY A 140 10.69 -7.71 -1.05
C GLY A 140 12.08 -7.50 -1.63
N ARG A 141 12.26 -6.45 -2.43
CA ARG A 141 13.55 -6.12 -3.06
C ARG A 141 14.67 -5.90 -2.04
N VAL A 142 14.37 -5.35 -0.86
CA VAL A 142 15.37 -5.11 0.18
C VAL A 142 15.77 -6.39 0.91
N TYR A 143 14.83 -7.32 1.05
CA TYR A 143 15.06 -8.54 1.81
C TYR A 143 15.58 -9.71 0.95
N CYS A 144 15.25 -9.71 -0.34
CA CYS A 144 15.49 -10.84 -1.24
C CYS A 144 16.57 -10.57 -2.30
N HIS A 145 16.87 -9.32 -2.59
CA HIS A 145 17.84 -8.97 -3.63
C HIS A 145 19.05 -8.21 -3.06
N GLU A 146 20.21 -8.49 -3.64
CA GLU A 146 21.36 -7.63 -3.43
C GLU A 146 21.20 -6.32 -4.20
N LYS A 147 21.64 -5.23 -3.60
CA LYS A 147 21.57 -3.89 -4.19
C LYS A 147 22.38 -3.86 -5.51
N LYS A 148 21.69 -3.59 -6.63
CA LYS A 148 22.33 -3.50 -7.96
C LYS A 148 22.10 -2.17 -8.68
N GLU A 149 21.28 -1.26 -8.14
CA GLU A 149 20.98 0.00 -8.80
C GLU A 149 21.94 1.11 -8.37
N GLU A 150 22.30 1.98 -9.32
CA GLU A 150 23.02 3.21 -9.03
C GLU A 150 22.16 4.13 -8.16
N CYS A 151 22.60 4.39 -6.96
CA CYS A 151 21.94 5.28 -6.01
C CYS A 151 22.85 6.44 -5.65
N ARG A 152 22.24 7.57 -5.31
CA ARG A 152 22.92 8.78 -4.84
C ARG A 152 22.55 9.05 -3.39
N ARG A 153 23.44 9.70 -2.65
CA ARG A 153 23.17 10.05 -1.26
C ARG A 153 22.35 11.32 -1.14
N VAL A 154 21.43 11.34 -0.19
CA VAL A 154 20.66 12.55 0.15
C VAL A 154 21.59 13.69 0.63
N GLY A 155 22.70 13.34 1.29
CA GLY A 155 23.71 14.28 1.75
C GLY A 155 24.44 15.03 0.63
N ASP A 156 24.37 14.55 -0.61
CA ASP A 156 24.97 15.23 -1.78
C ASP A 156 24.04 16.30 -2.38
N LEU A 157 22.79 16.39 -1.89
CA LEU A 157 21.81 17.38 -2.32
C LEU A 157 21.84 18.62 -1.42
N ASP A 158 21.62 19.78 -2.03
CA ASP A 158 21.35 20.97 -1.24
C ASP A 158 19.93 20.91 -0.62
N TYR A 159 19.69 21.77 0.37
CA TYR A 159 18.40 21.79 1.08
C TYR A 159 17.21 22.09 0.16
N ARG A 160 17.40 22.91 -0.88
CA ARG A 160 16.32 23.25 -1.82
C ARG A 160 15.96 22.05 -2.68
N ASP A 161 16.96 21.28 -3.10
CA ASP A 161 16.76 20.07 -3.87
C ASP A 161 16.08 18.98 -3.03
N ILE A 162 16.46 18.81 -1.76
CA ILE A 162 15.76 17.92 -0.81
C ILE A 162 14.28 18.34 -0.70
N CYS A 163 14.01 19.63 -0.48
CA CYS A 163 12.65 20.14 -0.37
C CYS A 163 11.84 19.92 -1.65
N ARG A 164 12.44 20.08 -2.81
CA ARG A 164 11.80 19.93 -4.11
C ARG A 164 11.54 18.47 -4.45
N MET A 165 12.54 17.62 -4.29
CA MET A 165 12.51 16.21 -4.66
C MET A 165 11.60 15.42 -3.72
N PHE A 166 11.83 15.51 -2.42
CA PHE A 166 11.10 14.72 -1.43
C PHE A 166 9.88 15.43 -0.85
N ARG A 167 9.55 16.63 -1.33
CA ARG A 167 8.38 17.42 -0.90
C ARG A 167 8.28 17.62 0.61
N THR A 168 9.42 17.76 1.27
CA THR A 168 9.55 17.90 2.72
C THR A 168 10.46 19.05 3.11
N ARG A 169 10.25 19.58 4.32
CA ARG A 169 11.18 20.50 4.99
C ARG A 169 11.94 19.81 6.13
N VAL A 170 11.70 18.53 6.33
CA VAL A 170 12.42 17.74 7.32
C VAL A 170 13.84 17.52 6.82
N LYS A 171 14.82 17.75 7.69
CA LYS A 171 16.22 17.40 7.40
C LYS A 171 16.35 15.88 7.43
N LEU A 172 16.55 15.28 6.27
CA LEU A 172 16.74 13.84 6.15
C LEU A 172 18.15 13.44 6.51
N PRO A 173 18.39 12.16 6.91
CA PRO A 173 19.72 11.63 7.12
C PRO A 173 20.59 11.73 5.84
N ALA A 174 21.83 12.16 5.99
CA ALA A 174 22.74 12.36 4.86
C ALA A 174 23.15 11.05 4.19
N ASP A 175 23.10 9.95 4.92
CA ASP A 175 23.43 8.60 4.49
C ASP A 175 22.26 7.88 3.80
N TRP A 176 21.05 8.44 3.84
CA TRP A 176 19.97 7.91 3.03
C TRP A 176 20.28 8.04 1.55
N GLU A 177 19.78 7.10 0.79
CA GLU A 177 20.01 7.05 -0.65
C GLU A 177 18.69 7.17 -1.42
N TYR A 178 18.79 7.62 -2.66
CA TYR A 178 17.68 7.69 -3.60
C TYR A 178 18.12 7.20 -4.99
N ASP A 179 17.16 6.67 -5.74
CA ASP A 179 17.37 6.15 -7.09
C ASP A 179 17.27 7.26 -8.16
N LYS A 180 17.48 6.87 -9.42
CA LYS A 180 17.35 7.76 -10.58
C LYS A 180 15.97 8.41 -10.76
N ASN A 181 14.92 7.80 -10.20
CA ASN A 181 13.54 8.31 -10.25
C ASN A 181 13.22 9.24 -9.06
N GLY A 182 14.18 9.47 -8.16
CA GLY A 182 14.01 10.26 -6.94
C GLY A 182 13.26 9.53 -5.83
N MET A 183 13.17 8.19 -5.88
CA MET A 183 12.62 7.39 -4.80
C MET A 183 13.70 7.15 -3.75
N LEU A 184 13.39 7.43 -2.49
CA LEU A 184 14.23 7.00 -1.36
C LEU A 184 14.37 5.48 -1.38
N VAL A 185 15.58 5.00 -1.33
CA VAL A 185 15.88 3.56 -1.35
C VAL A 185 15.35 2.92 -0.07
N PRO A 186 14.46 1.93 -0.14
CA PRO A 186 13.86 1.33 1.05
C PRO A 186 14.86 0.79 2.05
N ALA A 187 16.04 0.31 1.60
CA ALA A 187 17.12 -0.12 2.48
C ALA A 187 17.66 1.00 3.40
N SER A 188 17.44 2.27 3.05
CA SER A 188 17.89 3.41 3.87
C SER A 188 16.97 3.67 5.07
N TYR A 189 15.71 3.24 5.04
CA TYR A 189 14.74 3.56 6.09
C TYR A 189 14.02 2.35 6.68
N LEU A 190 14.14 1.16 6.06
CA LEU A 190 13.61 -0.07 6.65
C LEU A 190 14.58 -0.63 7.68
N ASP A 191 14.09 -0.94 8.88
CA ASP A 191 14.86 -1.58 9.95
C ASP A 191 14.99 -3.10 9.67
N THR A 192 15.81 -3.42 8.67
CA THR A 192 16.02 -4.80 8.23
C THR A 192 16.77 -5.63 9.25
N GLU A 193 17.59 -5.01 10.09
CA GLU A 193 18.36 -5.69 11.13
C GLU A 193 17.43 -6.25 12.21
N TYR A 194 16.46 -5.46 12.65
CA TYR A 194 15.47 -5.95 13.60
C TYR A 194 14.69 -7.16 13.05
N ILE A 195 14.28 -7.09 11.78
CA ILE A 195 13.56 -8.18 11.12
C ILE A 195 14.40 -9.45 11.03
N LYS A 196 15.68 -9.33 10.63
CA LYS A 196 16.58 -10.49 10.44
C LYS A 196 16.99 -11.12 11.75
N ASN A 197 17.21 -10.32 12.79
CA ASN A 197 17.78 -10.80 14.04
C ASN A 197 16.74 -11.16 15.09
N GLU A 198 15.63 -10.40 15.15
CA GLU A 198 14.63 -10.57 16.23
C GLU A 198 13.35 -11.26 15.75
N VAL A 199 12.96 -11.07 14.47
CA VAL A 199 11.68 -11.59 13.97
C VAL A 199 11.85 -12.95 13.31
N PHE A 200 12.76 -13.05 12.32
CA PHE A 200 13.03 -14.29 11.60
C PHE A 200 14.42 -14.78 11.94
N ARG A 201 14.54 -15.69 12.87
CA ARG A 201 15.80 -16.25 13.40
C ARG A 201 16.76 -16.82 12.35
N SER A 202 16.34 -16.94 11.09
CA SER A 202 17.17 -17.34 9.96
C SER A 202 16.53 -16.98 8.62
N PRO A 203 17.32 -16.79 7.55
CA PRO A 203 16.81 -16.63 6.18
C PRO A 203 15.93 -17.81 5.73
N ARG A 204 16.25 -19.02 6.17
CA ARG A 204 15.45 -20.23 5.88
C ARG A 204 14.06 -20.15 6.49
N GLN A 205 13.94 -19.62 7.70
CA GLN A 205 12.64 -19.42 8.35
C GLN A 205 11.81 -18.39 7.58
N PHE A 206 12.39 -17.28 7.18
CA PHE A 206 11.72 -16.27 6.37
C PHE A 206 11.19 -16.84 5.05
N ILE A 207 12.03 -17.56 4.31
CA ILE A 207 11.65 -18.23 3.05
C ILE A 207 10.54 -19.26 3.30
N ALA A 208 10.65 -20.05 4.38
CA ALA A 208 9.63 -21.04 4.73
C ALA A 208 8.27 -20.37 4.97
N PHE A 209 8.23 -19.23 5.68
CA PHE A 209 7.01 -18.45 5.89
C PHE A 209 6.46 -17.85 4.59
N LEU A 210 7.32 -17.34 3.69
CA LEU A 210 6.91 -16.87 2.37
C LEU A 210 6.29 -17.99 1.52
N SER A 211 6.76 -19.23 1.70
CA SER A 211 6.33 -20.40 0.92
C SER A 211 5.09 -21.10 1.50
N VAL A 212 4.58 -20.68 2.67
CA VAL A 212 3.35 -21.24 3.27
C VAL A 212 2.20 -21.05 2.27
N LYS A 213 1.49 -22.15 1.98
CA LYS A 213 0.42 -22.14 0.99
C LYS A 213 -0.69 -21.17 1.40
N LYS A 214 -1.23 -20.47 0.42
CA LYS A 214 -2.34 -19.51 0.57
C LYS A 214 -3.52 -20.04 1.40
N LYS A 215 -3.74 -21.36 1.42
CA LYS A 215 -4.80 -22.03 2.17
C LYS A 215 -4.62 -21.89 3.68
N ASP A 216 -3.39 -22.01 4.18
CA ASP A 216 -3.10 -21.95 5.62
C ASP A 216 -3.13 -20.49 6.12
N LEU A 217 -2.75 -19.52 5.25
CA LEU A 217 -2.95 -18.09 5.51
C LEU A 217 -4.44 -17.70 5.45
N ALA A 218 -5.20 -18.26 4.52
CA ALA A 218 -6.64 -18.02 4.41
C ALA A 218 -7.43 -18.57 5.61
N GLU A 219 -7.02 -19.67 6.21
CA GLU A 219 -7.59 -20.16 7.46
C GLU A 219 -7.27 -19.25 8.65
N MET A 220 -6.10 -18.60 8.63
CA MET A 220 -5.71 -17.58 9.61
C MET A 220 -6.42 -16.22 9.38
N GLU A 221 -6.76 -15.90 8.13
CA GLU A 221 -7.55 -14.72 7.76
C GLU A 221 -9.06 -14.98 7.82
N ALA A 222 -9.50 -16.23 7.98
CA ALA A 222 -10.93 -16.59 8.04
C ALA A 222 -11.65 -16.00 9.25
N ALA A 223 -10.93 -15.54 10.27
CA ALA A 223 -11.48 -14.68 11.32
C ALA A 223 -11.95 -13.31 10.78
N ASP A 224 -11.39 -12.86 9.63
CA ASP A 224 -11.81 -11.67 8.85
C ASP A 224 -12.48 -12.03 7.51
N ALA A 225 -13.02 -13.23 7.39
CA ALA A 225 -13.42 -13.90 6.16
C ALA A 225 -14.41 -13.11 5.30
N ARG A 226 -13.98 -12.85 4.07
CA ARG A 226 -14.86 -12.56 2.94
C ARG A 226 -14.77 -13.72 1.95
N PRO A 227 -15.90 -14.21 1.38
CA PRO A 227 -15.88 -15.34 0.48
C PRO A 227 -15.02 -15.06 -0.76
N PHE A 228 -14.15 -16.01 -1.10
CA PHE A 228 -13.33 -16.01 -2.30
C PHE A 228 -14.23 -16.10 -3.54
N LEU A 229 -14.45 -14.96 -4.19
CA LEU A 229 -14.77 -14.95 -5.60
C LEU A 229 -13.44 -14.96 -6.37
N GLU A 230 -13.35 -15.74 -7.45
CA GLU A 230 -12.18 -15.69 -8.35
C GLU A 230 -11.87 -14.24 -8.68
N LYS A 231 -10.79 -13.73 -8.11
CA LYS A 231 -10.33 -12.35 -8.38
C LYS A 231 -9.78 -12.36 -9.79
N LYS A 232 -10.49 -11.74 -10.73
CA LYS A 232 -9.88 -11.38 -12.01
C LYS A 232 -8.70 -10.45 -11.72
N ASP A 233 -7.58 -10.68 -12.41
CA ASP A 233 -6.38 -9.86 -12.28
C ASP A 233 -6.72 -8.37 -12.44
N GLU A 234 -6.55 -7.61 -11.37
CA GLU A 234 -6.92 -6.18 -11.33
C GLU A 234 -6.06 -5.35 -12.30
N SER A 235 -4.80 -5.73 -12.51
CA SER A 235 -3.89 -5.05 -13.45
C SER A 235 -4.34 -5.23 -14.89
N ARG A 236 -4.77 -6.43 -15.25
CA ARG A 236 -5.30 -6.74 -16.58
C ARG A 236 -6.62 -6.01 -16.82
N LEU A 237 -7.53 -6.08 -15.84
CA LEU A 237 -8.80 -5.37 -15.92
C LEU A 237 -8.62 -3.87 -16.03
N LEU A 238 -7.63 -3.30 -15.33
CA LEU A 238 -7.34 -1.88 -15.44
C LEU A 238 -6.91 -1.50 -16.86
N LYS A 239 -6.01 -2.28 -17.48
CA LYS A 239 -5.59 -2.05 -18.87
C LYS A 239 -6.78 -2.13 -19.83
N GLU A 240 -7.67 -3.12 -19.63
CA GLU A 240 -8.90 -3.28 -20.43
C GLU A 240 -9.86 -2.09 -20.25
N VAL A 241 -10.05 -1.62 -19.01
CA VAL A 241 -10.94 -0.48 -18.70
C VAL A 241 -10.38 0.83 -19.26
N GLU A 242 -9.06 1.06 -19.14
CA GLU A 242 -8.41 2.23 -19.72
C GLU A 242 -8.42 2.19 -21.25
N ALA A 243 -8.27 1.02 -21.87
CA ALA A 243 -8.43 0.86 -23.33
C ALA A 243 -9.86 1.18 -23.76
N LEU A 244 -10.85 0.57 -23.10
CA LEU A 244 -12.27 0.83 -23.36
C LEU A 244 -12.64 2.31 -23.16
N CYS A 245 -12.05 2.96 -22.14
CA CYS A 245 -12.26 4.37 -21.88
C CYS A 245 -11.70 5.25 -23.00
N ARG A 246 -10.51 4.93 -23.50
CA ARG A 246 -9.92 5.63 -24.67
C ARG A 246 -10.77 5.46 -25.91
N ASP A 247 -11.26 4.24 -26.17
CA ASP A 247 -12.08 3.95 -27.35
C ASP A 247 -13.42 4.67 -27.31
N LEU A 248 -14.06 4.78 -26.15
CA LEU A 248 -15.40 5.37 -26.01
C LEU A 248 -15.39 6.88 -25.82
N TYR A 249 -14.39 7.41 -25.14
CA TYR A 249 -14.37 8.80 -24.69
C TYR A 249 -13.12 9.58 -25.10
N ALA A 250 -12.19 8.95 -25.81
CA ALA A 250 -10.90 9.52 -26.25
C ALA A 250 -10.09 10.13 -25.09
N THR A 251 -10.25 9.58 -23.85
CA THR A 251 -9.60 10.09 -22.63
C THR A 251 -9.34 8.96 -21.63
N THR A 252 -8.80 9.29 -20.48
CA THR A 252 -8.55 8.35 -19.39
C THR A 252 -9.69 8.37 -18.36
N VAL A 253 -9.87 7.27 -17.60
CA VAL A 253 -10.88 7.21 -16.52
C VAL A 253 -10.74 8.38 -15.52
N LYS A 254 -9.51 8.83 -15.29
CA LYS A 254 -9.21 9.96 -14.39
C LYS A 254 -9.83 11.26 -14.85
N GLN A 255 -9.86 11.49 -16.16
CA GLN A 255 -10.32 12.72 -16.80
C GLN A 255 -11.81 12.72 -17.12
N LEU A 256 -12.49 11.57 -17.03
CA LEU A 256 -13.92 11.48 -17.24
C LEU A 256 -14.72 12.34 -16.25
N SER A 257 -15.84 12.88 -16.72
CA SER A 257 -16.86 13.45 -15.84
C SER A 257 -17.44 12.39 -14.90
N GLN A 258 -18.02 12.79 -13.78
CA GLN A 258 -18.66 11.86 -12.86
C GLN A 258 -19.77 11.05 -13.56
N GLY A 259 -20.56 11.70 -14.43
CA GLY A 259 -21.63 11.04 -15.18
C GLY A 259 -21.10 9.98 -16.14
N ASP A 260 -20.00 10.25 -16.84
CA ASP A 260 -19.41 9.29 -17.77
C ASP A 260 -18.70 8.15 -17.06
N ARG A 261 -18.10 8.39 -15.90
CA ARG A 261 -17.59 7.32 -15.02
C ARG A 261 -18.70 6.37 -14.57
N LEU A 262 -19.88 6.90 -14.25
CA LEU A 262 -21.04 6.08 -13.90
C LEU A 262 -21.54 5.25 -15.07
N LYS A 263 -21.62 5.84 -16.28
CA LYS A 263 -21.99 5.11 -17.50
C LYS A 263 -21.00 3.97 -17.80
N LEU A 264 -19.71 4.27 -17.70
CA LEU A 264 -18.65 3.27 -17.86
C LEU A 264 -18.79 2.13 -16.81
N ALA A 265 -19.08 2.49 -15.56
CA ALA A 265 -19.29 1.51 -14.49
C ALA A 265 -20.49 0.60 -14.78
N ILE A 266 -21.62 1.16 -15.16
CA ILE A 266 -22.84 0.40 -15.49
C ILE A 266 -22.56 -0.57 -16.64
N ARG A 267 -21.85 -0.10 -17.67
CA ARG A 267 -21.49 -0.93 -18.82
C ARG A 267 -20.59 -2.11 -18.41
N LEU A 268 -19.52 -1.85 -17.66
CA LEU A 268 -18.60 -2.90 -17.19
C LEU A 268 -19.31 -3.94 -16.28
N TRP A 269 -20.27 -3.49 -15.48
CA TRP A 269 -21.07 -4.35 -14.65
C TRP A 269 -21.99 -5.27 -15.49
N ASN A 270 -22.71 -4.69 -16.44
CA ASN A 270 -23.62 -5.42 -17.31
C ASN A 270 -22.89 -6.40 -18.25
N GLU A 271 -21.67 -6.08 -18.65
CA GLU A 271 -20.81 -6.98 -19.44
C GLU A 271 -20.11 -8.07 -18.61
N GLY A 272 -20.36 -8.12 -17.30
CA GLY A 272 -19.73 -9.10 -16.39
C GLY A 272 -18.20 -8.98 -16.31
N LYS A 273 -17.66 -7.80 -16.61
CA LYS A 273 -16.21 -7.55 -16.60
C LYS A 273 -15.64 -7.49 -15.19
N THR A 274 -16.45 -7.16 -14.20
CA THR A 274 -16.05 -7.05 -12.79
C THR A 274 -16.80 -8.05 -11.92
N THR A 275 -16.13 -8.53 -10.87
CA THR A 275 -16.66 -9.56 -9.97
C THR A 275 -17.28 -8.98 -8.69
N SER A 276 -17.04 -7.70 -8.40
CA SER A 276 -17.60 -7.03 -7.21
C SER A 276 -17.80 -5.54 -7.43
N ILE A 277 -18.76 -4.97 -6.69
CA ILE A 277 -18.99 -3.51 -6.67
C ILE A 277 -17.73 -2.76 -6.21
N LYS A 278 -16.96 -3.30 -5.26
CA LYS A 278 -15.69 -2.73 -4.82
C LYS A 278 -14.67 -2.63 -5.93
N GLN A 279 -14.50 -3.70 -6.70
CA GLN A 279 -13.61 -3.73 -7.85
C GLN A 279 -14.08 -2.72 -8.91
N LEU A 280 -15.37 -2.70 -9.21
CA LEU A 280 -15.98 -1.76 -10.15
C LEU A 280 -15.74 -0.31 -9.71
N ALA A 281 -15.97 0.00 -8.43
CA ALA A 281 -15.76 1.33 -7.87
C ALA A 281 -14.31 1.80 -8.02
N ARG A 282 -13.34 0.93 -7.75
CA ARG A 282 -11.91 1.22 -7.91
C ARG A 282 -11.50 1.46 -9.36
N LEU A 283 -11.96 0.58 -10.26
CA LEU A 283 -11.60 0.65 -11.68
C LEU A 283 -12.19 1.90 -12.35
N THR A 284 -13.37 2.32 -11.95
CA THR A 284 -14.11 3.45 -12.57
C THR A 284 -14.06 4.73 -11.75
N ARG A 285 -13.38 4.74 -10.60
CA ARG A 285 -13.27 5.88 -9.69
C ARG A 285 -14.62 6.43 -9.22
N ASN A 286 -15.57 5.55 -9.00
CA ASN A 286 -16.89 5.89 -8.49
C ASN A 286 -17.04 5.54 -7.00
N ASN A 287 -18.04 6.14 -6.35
CA ASN A 287 -18.41 5.80 -4.98
C ASN A 287 -19.10 4.44 -4.92
N GLU A 288 -18.66 3.57 -4.01
CA GLU A 288 -19.21 2.23 -3.83
C GLU A 288 -20.71 2.30 -3.45
N ASP A 289 -21.08 3.22 -2.53
CA ASP A 289 -22.46 3.38 -2.10
C ASP A 289 -23.35 3.89 -3.24
N VAL A 290 -22.82 4.79 -4.07
CA VAL A 290 -23.52 5.27 -5.27
C VAL A 290 -23.72 4.15 -6.28
N LEU A 291 -22.68 3.34 -6.54
CA LEU A 291 -22.81 2.20 -7.43
C LEU A 291 -23.78 1.14 -6.89
N ARG A 292 -23.76 0.86 -5.58
CA ARG A 292 -24.72 -0.07 -4.96
C ARG A 292 -26.16 0.40 -5.14
N THR A 293 -26.40 1.68 -4.95
CA THR A 293 -27.72 2.29 -5.14
C THR A 293 -28.17 2.17 -6.60
N ILE A 294 -27.32 2.54 -7.55
CA ILE A 294 -27.68 2.55 -8.98
C ILE A 294 -27.82 1.13 -9.54
N LEU A 295 -27.01 0.19 -9.09
CA LEU A 295 -27.01 -1.19 -9.55
C LEU A 295 -27.90 -2.12 -8.70
N HIS A 296 -28.62 -1.55 -7.75
CA HIS A 296 -29.54 -2.28 -6.84
C HIS A 296 -28.85 -3.46 -6.12
N VAL A 297 -27.59 -3.32 -5.74
CA VAL A 297 -26.82 -4.36 -5.04
C VAL A 297 -26.84 -4.08 -3.54
N PRO A 298 -27.46 -4.96 -2.71
CA PRO A 298 -27.54 -4.73 -1.27
C PRO A 298 -26.15 -4.68 -0.61
N LYS A 299 -26.05 -3.92 0.48
CA LYS A 299 -24.89 -4.05 1.39
C LYS A 299 -24.96 -5.44 2.00
N LYS A 300 -23.90 -6.24 1.87
CA LYS A 300 -23.76 -7.42 2.73
C LYS A 300 -23.49 -6.92 4.14
N GLU A 301 -24.35 -7.30 5.07
CA GLU A 301 -24.15 -7.15 6.51
C GLU A 301 -22.87 -7.85 6.97
#